data_f08a4c82360851caaa01d2d6731ff47f
#
_entry.id   f08a4c82360851caaa01d2d6731ff47f
#
_cell.length_a   1.000
_cell.length_b   1.000
_cell.length_c   1.000
_cell.angle_alpha   90.00
_cell.angle_beta   90.00
_cell.angle_gamma   90.00
#
_symmetry.space_group_name_H-M   'P 1'
#
loop_
_entity.id
_entity.type
_entity.pdbx_description
1 polymer ?
#
loop_
_entity_poly.entity_id
_entity_poly.type
_entity_poly.pdbx_seq_one_letter_code
_entity_poly.pdbx_strand_id
1 'polypeptide(L)'
;MPQVSISAGILKAPGQPRDSLRKQRPGQGSRLRAVPFAMHFGSKQRESPMVISNAARSRLAAHDKQHIWHPFTQMQEYVEEKPLIIEKGNGCTLFDIDGNAYLDGVASLWTNVHGHRKAKLDNAVRDQLDRVAHTTLLGLSNVPAISLAEKLIAVAPRGLTRVFYSDNGSTAVEIALKMAFQYTRQCDGTNEKTGFITFRNAYHGDTIGSVSVGGIDLFHEKYSPLLFTAHKAESPYCYRCPFGLSPCACGLECLNRLEALMRARAREVCALVIEPLVQGAAGILVHPPGFLRKVRELCTRYDILMIADEVAVGFGKTGSMFACDVEDVAPDMMTLAKGISGGYLPLAATLTTEKIYSGFLGRYEEFKTFFHGHTYTGNPLACAAAIANLEVFEEERVLEHVREIARHMAERLESFRTLTHVGDVRRIGIMAGIELVADRASRRPFAPEEKVGHRVILEARRRGLIIRPLGNVIVLMPPLAISAEEIDRLCQITFDSIRAVTGP
;
A
#
# COMPACT_ATOMS: atom_id res chain seq x y z
N MET A 1 -14.42 -35.48 -23.59
CA MET A 1 -14.38 -35.12 -25.03
C MET A 1 -15.79 -35.03 -25.52
N PRO A 2 -16.22 -33.90 -26.08
CA PRO A 2 -16.22 -33.69 -27.50
C PRO A 2 -15.65 -32.32 -27.88
N GLN A 3 -15.08 -32.27 -29.10
CA GLN A 3 -14.56 -31.12 -29.80
C GLN A 3 -15.70 -30.21 -30.24
N VAL A 4 -15.57 -28.90 -29.99
CA VAL A 4 -16.39 -27.86 -30.63
C VAL A 4 -15.54 -27.16 -31.65
N SER A 5 -15.84 -27.39 -32.94
CA SER A 5 -15.25 -26.67 -34.06
C SER A 5 -15.95 -25.33 -34.26
N ILE A 6 -15.19 -24.25 -34.28
CA ILE A 6 -15.70 -22.93 -34.68
C ILE A 6 -15.31 -22.69 -36.15
N SER A 7 -16.32 -22.69 -37.04
CA SER A 7 -16.17 -22.36 -38.45
C SER A 7 -16.07 -20.83 -38.63
N ALA A 8 -15.02 -20.40 -39.29
CA ALA A 8 -14.83 -19.01 -39.72
C ALA A 8 -15.72 -18.70 -40.95
N GLY A 9 -16.69 -17.83 -40.78
CA GLY A 9 -17.50 -17.26 -41.85
C GLY A 9 -16.79 -16.06 -42.52
N ILE A 10 -16.37 -16.24 -43.75
CA ILE A 10 -15.81 -15.19 -44.61
C ILE A 10 -16.95 -14.35 -45.18
N LEU A 11 -17.04 -13.08 -44.82
CA LEU A 11 -17.91 -12.10 -45.49
C LEU A 11 -17.15 -11.43 -46.64
N LYS A 12 -17.66 -11.63 -47.90
CA LYS A 12 -17.20 -10.98 -49.13
C LYS A 12 -17.63 -9.51 -49.17
N ALA A 13 -16.71 -8.65 -49.56
CA ALA A 13 -16.98 -7.26 -49.92
C ALA A 13 -17.54 -7.14 -51.34
N PRO A 14 -18.45 -6.20 -51.65
CA PRO A 14 -18.81 -5.84 -53.02
C PRO A 14 -18.04 -4.63 -53.53
N GLY A 15 -17.79 -4.72 -54.80
CA GLY A 15 -17.03 -4.04 -55.80
C GLY A 15 -16.97 -2.50 -55.80
N GLN A 16 -15.86 -2.05 -56.34
CA GLN A 16 -15.61 -0.69 -56.82
C GLN A 16 -16.30 -0.43 -58.17
N PRO A 17 -16.49 0.85 -58.49
CA PRO A 17 -16.24 1.30 -59.89
C PRO A 17 -15.15 2.38 -59.96
N ARG A 18 -14.48 2.32 -61.10
CA ARG A 18 -13.34 3.14 -61.56
C ARG A 18 -13.76 4.51 -62.08
N ASP A 19 -12.70 5.38 -62.08
CA ASP A 19 -12.41 6.50 -63.01
C ASP A 19 -13.06 7.86 -62.80
N SER A 20 -12.20 8.83 -62.38
CA SER A 20 -11.74 9.81 -63.42
C SER A 20 -10.70 10.78 -62.82
N LEU A 21 -9.55 10.81 -63.45
CA LEU A 21 -8.48 11.79 -63.32
C LEU A 21 -8.94 13.19 -63.70
N ARG A 22 -8.81 14.18 -62.84
CA ARG A 22 -8.60 15.58 -63.21
C ARG A 22 -7.51 16.25 -62.42
N LYS A 23 -6.43 16.54 -63.12
CA LYS A 23 -5.33 17.42 -62.62
C LYS A 23 -5.87 18.81 -62.36
N GLN A 24 -5.60 19.39 -61.18
CA GLN A 24 -5.56 20.85 -61.01
C GLN A 24 -4.29 21.26 -60.27
N ARG A 25 -3.70 22.34 -60.74
CA ARG A 25 -2.43 22.94 -60.37
C ARG A 25 -2.54 23.71 -59.04
N PRO A 26 -1.40 24.04 -58.39
CA PRO A 26 -1.35 24.60 -57.01
C PRO A 26 -1.66 26.10 -57.04
N GLY A 27 -2.56 26.51 -56.17
CA GLY A 27 -2.88 27.91 -55.84
C GLY A 27 -2.50 28.28 -54.43
N GLN A 28 -1.61 29.22 -54.36
CA GLN A 28 -1.30 30.24 -53.36
C GLN A 28 -1.72 30.00 -51.88
N GLY A 29 -0.70 30.01 -51.00
CA GLY A 29 -0.82 29.98 -49.58
C GLY A 29 -1.59 31.16 -48.96
N SER A 30 -2.53 30.85 -48.11
CA SER A 30 -3.03 31.79 -47.12
C SER A 30 -2.29 31.60 -45.79
N ARG A 31 -1.45 32.57 -45.46
CA ARG A 31 -0.82 32.67 -44.15
C ARG A 31 -1.91 32.91 -43.11
N LEU A 32 -2.19 31.93 -42.27
CA LEU A 32 -2.92 32.15 -41.00
C LEU A 32 -2.08 33.02 -40.11
N ARG A 33 -2.51 34.24 -39.89
CA ARG A 33 -1.96 35.15 -38.85
C ARG A 33 -2.27 34.57 -37.49
N ALA A 34 -1.24 34.26 -36.75
CA ALA A 34 -1.35 33.99 -35.29
C ALA A 34 -1.83 35.27 -34.61
N VAL A 35 -3.00 35.22 -33.98
CA VAL A 35 -3.50 36.24 -33.08
C VAL A 35 -2.92 35.91 -31.71
N PRO A 36 -2.15 36.81 -31.05
CA PRO A 36 -1.70 36.55 -29.69
C PRO A 36 -2.90 36.72 -28.74
N PHE A 37 -3.37 35.63 -28.20
CA PHE A 37 -4.36 35.64 -27.15
C PHE A 37 -3.61 35.86 -25.80
N ALA A 38 -3.42 37.11 -25.45
CA ALA A 38 -2.94 37.48 -24.10
C ALA A 38 -4.13 37.39 -23.12
N MET A 39 -4.29 36.23 -22.50
CA MET A 39 -5.16 36.14 -21.33
C MET A 39 -4.45 36.80 -20.13
N HIS A 40 -4.94 37.93 -19.72
CA HIS A 40 -4.69 38.50 -18.39
C HIS A 40 -5.40 37.60 -17.36
N PHE A 41 -4.67 36.71 -16.71
CA PHE A 41 -5.14 36.11 -15.49
C PHE A 41 -5.08 37.15 -14.38
N GLY A 42 -6.20 37.83 -14.13
CA GLY A 42 -6.41 38.56 -12.92
C GLY A 42 -6.20 37.63 -11.71
N SER A 43 -5.34 38.05 -10.80
CA SER A 43 -5.17 37.41 -9.50
C SER A 43 -6.51 37.41 -8.77
N LYS A 44 -7.26 36.28 -8.84
CA LYS A 44 -8.39 36.07 -7.97
C LYS A 44 -7.88 36.06 -6.53
N GLN A 45 -8.25 37.06 -5.77
CA GLN A 45 -8.12 37.07 -4.32
C GLN A 45 -8.68 35.77 -3.81
N ARG A 46 -7.87 35.02 -3.01
CA ARG A 46 -8.34 33.82 -2.32
C ARG A 46 -9.50 34.26 -1.40
N GLU A 47 -10.69 33.86 -1.75
CA GLU A 47 -11.86 34.03 -0.88
C GLU A 47 -11.53 33.41 0.48
N SER A 48 -11.93 34.11 1.55
CA SER A 48 -11.86 33.61 2.92
C SER A 48 -12.51 32.22 2.98
N PRO A 49 -12.00 31.27 3.77
CA PRO A 49 -12.56 29.93 3.84
C PRO A 49 -14.04 30.03 4.15
N MET A 50 -14.90 29.53 3.25
CA MET A 50 -16.34 29.54 3.39
C MET A 50 -16.69 28.67 4.61
N VAL A 51 -17.11 29.29 5.70
CA VAL A 51 -17.53 28.56 6.92
C VAL A 51 -18.76 27.72 6.57
N ILE A 52 -18.63 26.39 6.65
CA ILE A 52 -19.74 25.46 6.39
C ILE A 52 -20.88 25.76 7.37
N SER A 53 -22.07 26.13 6.87
CA SER A 53 -23.21 26.44 7.71
C SER A 53 -23.72 25.19 8.47
N ASN A 54 -24.37 25.39 9.61
CA ASN A 54 -24.92 24.26 10.39
C ASN A 54 -25.91 23.40 9.56
N ALA A 55 -26.71 24.01 8.70
CA ALA A 55 -27.62 23.28 7.79
C ALA A 55 -26.83 22.42 6.79
N ALA A 56 -25.71 22.92 6.26
CA ALA A 56 -24.84 22.16 5.35
C ALA A 56 -24.13 21.01 6.08
N ARG A 57 -23.66 21.21 7.32
CA ARG A 57 -23.07 20.15 8.17
C ARG A 57 -24.06 19.02 8.43
N SER A 58 -25.32 19.38 8.86
CA SER A 58 -26.36 18.39 9.09
C SER A 58 -26.70 17.59 7.83
N ARG A 59 -26.76 18.26 6.68
CA ARG A 59 -26.99 17.62 5.38
C ARG A 59 -25.84 16.66 5.01
N LEU A 60 -24.59 17.08 5.16
CA LEU A 60 -23.43 16.22 4.88
C LEU A 60 -23.45 14.97 5.75
N ALA A 61 -23.70 15.10 7.06
CA ALA A 61 -23.80 13.96 7.97
C ALA A 61 -24.95 13.01 7.63
N ALA A 62 -26.11 13.55 7.20
CA ALA A 62 -27.24 12.72 6.76
C ALA A 62 -26.92 11.97 5.46
N HIS A 63 -26.32 12.64 4.47
CA HIS A 63 -25.96 12.02 3.18
C HIS A 63 -24.85 11.01 3.31
N ASP A 64 -23.85 11.23 4.20
CA ASP A 64 -22.81 10.25 4.51
C ASP A 64 -23.45 8.93 4.97
N LYS A 65 -24.32 8.97 5.97
CA LYS A 65 -25.03 7.79 6.49
C LYS A 65 -25.97 7.13 5.45
N GLN A 66 -26.53 7.90 4.57
CA GLN A 66 -27.53 7.42 3.60
C GLN A 66 -26.89 6.83 2.33
N HIS A 67 -25.75 7.38 1.88
CA HIS A 67 -25.24 7.10 0.54
C HIS A 67 -23.84 6.48 0.51
N ILE A 68 -23.06 6.54 1.62
CA ILE A 68 -21.70 6.02 1.63
C ILE A 68 -21.63 4.69 2.39
N TRP A 69 -21.11 3.66 1.72
CA TRP A 69 -20.76 2.41 2.36
C TRP A 69 -19.28 2.45 2.73
N HIS A 70 -18.97 2.62 4.01
CA HIS A 70 -17.62 2.73 4.51
C HIS A 70 -16.88 1.38 4.50
N PRO A 71 -15.61 1.34 4.00
CA PRO A 71 -14.81 0.10 4.00
C PRO A 71 -14.47 -0.33 5.44
N PHE A 72 -14.42 -1.65 5.68
CA PHE A 72 -14.09 -2.25 6.98
C PHE A 72 -14.90 -1.70 8.16
N THR A 73 -16.15 -1.35 7.95
CA THR A 73 -17.01 -0.69 8.94
C THR A 73 -18.29 -1.49 9.18
N GLN A 74 -18.65 -1.68 10.45
CA GLN A 74 -19.97 -2.21 10.84
C GLN A 74 -21.00 -1.11 10.64
N MET A 75 -21.65 -1.10 9.48
CA MET A 75 -22.49 0.01 9.05
C MET A 75 -23.73 0.23 9.96
N GLN A 76 -24.30 -0.84 10.54
CA GLN A 76 -25.41 -0.70 11.47
C GLN A 76 -25.05 0.16 12.69
N GLU A 77 -23.83 -0.01 13.22
CA GLU A 77 -23.34 0.80 14.35
C GLU A 77 -22.92 2.20 13.91
N TYR A 78 -22.25 2.28 12.74
CA TYR A 78 -21.78 3.56 12.20
C TYR A 78 -22.92 4.57 11.99
N VAL A 79 -24.09 4.14 11.49
CA VAL A 79 -25.22 5.05 11.25
C VAL A 79 -25.86 5.60 12.54
N GLU A 80 -25.57 4.96 13.69
CA GLU A 80 -26.01 5.44 15.02
C GLU A 80 -25.04 6.50 15.58
N GLU A 81 -23.76 6.49 15.15
CA GLU A 81 -22.74 7.42 15.62
C GLU A 81 -22.79 8.77 14.88
N LYS A 82 -22.19 9.81 15.48
CA LYS A 82 -21.91 11.07 14.77
C LYS A 82 -20.71 10.84 13.84
N PRO A 83 -20.85 10.98 12.51
CA PRO A 83 -19.73 10.79 11.59
C PRO A 83 -18.66 11.88 11.81
N LEU A 84 -17.40 11.49 11.74
CA LEU A 84 -16.26 12.41 11.71
C LEU A 84 -15.97 12.75 10.25
N ILE A 85 -16.34 13.95 9.82
CA ILE A 85 -16.20 14.40 8.42
C ILE A 85 -15.02 15.37 8.35
N ILE A 86 -13.96 14.96 7.67
CA ILE A 86 -12.76 15.78 7.50
C ILE A 86 -12.95 16.79 6.35
N GLU A 87 -12.63 18.05 6.61
CA GLU A 87 -12.68 19.14 5.64
C GLU A 87 -11.30 19.50 5.08
N LYS A 88 -10.30 19.55 5.96
CA LYS A 88 -8.95 20.00 5.58
C LYS A 88 -7.87 19.33 6.41
N GLY A 89 -6.62 19.43 5.95
CA GLY A 89 -5.44 18.98 6.67
C GLY A 89 -4.29 19.98 6.53
N ASN A 90 -3.38 19.99 7.49
CA ASN A 90 -2.13 20.76 7.42
C ASN A 90 -1.07 20.08 8.32
N GLY A 91 0.13 19.84 7.79
CA GLY A 91 1.14 19.08 8.54
C GLY A 91 0.59 17.72 9.01
N CYS A 92 0.74 17.40 10.28
CA CYS A 92 0.20 16.17 10.86
C CYS A 92 -1.22 16.34 11.45
N THR A 93 -1.92 17.44 11.16
CA THR A 93 -3.23 17.74 11.74
C THR A 93 -4.32 17.70 10.67
N LEU A 94 -5.43 17.01 11.00
CA LEU A 94 -6.69 17.01 10.26
C LEU A 94 -7.73 17.87 10.99
N PHE A 95 -8.63 18.48 10.23
CA PHE A 95 -9.70 19.31 10.77
C PHE A 95 -11.05 18.82 10.24
N ASP A 96 -12.01 18.66 11.13
CA ASP A 96 -13.36 18.29 10.75
C ASP A 96 -14.20 19.50 10.30
N ILE A 97 -15.40 19.23 9.79
CA ILE A 97 -16.36 20.27 9.37
C ILE A 97 -16.86 21.15 10.52
N ASP A 98 -16.66 20.76 11.76
CA ASP A 98 -17.00 21.54 12.95
C ASP A 98 -15.81 22.43 13.39
N GLY A 99 -14.65 22.29 12.77
CA GLY A 99 -13.44 23.06 13.06
C GLY A 99 -12.55 22.43 14.14
N ASN A 100 -12.88 21.23 14.64
CA ASN A 100 -12.03 20.54 15.61
C ASN A 100 -10.76 20.01 14.94
N ALA A 101 -9.64 20.10 15.66
CA ALA A 101 -8.33 19.66 15.21
C ALA A 101 -7.97 18.31 15.80
N TYR A 102 -7.44 17.42 14.96
CA TYR A 102 -7.01 16.08 15.34
C TYR A 102 -5.60 15.81 14.83
N LEU A 103 -4.73 15.34 15.70
CA LEU A 103 -3.44 14.78 15.27
C LEU A 103 -3.69 13.48 14.49
N ASP A 104 -3.09 13.34 13.31
CA ASP A 104 -3.22 12.14 12.46
C ASP A 104 -2.23 11.05 12.90
N GLY A 105 -2.62 10.23 13.84
CA GLY A 105 -1.79 9.18 14.42
C GLY A 105 -1.64 7.93 13.56
N VAL A 106 -2.27 7.89 12.36
CA VAL A 106 -2.24 6.75 11.43
C VAL A 106 -1.96 7.14 9.97
N ALA A 107 -1.45 8.36 9.73
CA ALA A 107 -1.10 8.83 8.40
C ALA A 107 -2.23 8.60 7.38
N SER A 108 -3.48 8.91 7.76
CA SER A 108 -4.70 8.72 6.95
C SER A 108 -4.88 7.31 6.38
N LEU A 109 -4.46 6.30 7.06
CA LEU A 109 -4.33 4.87 6.71
C LEU A 109 -2.99 4.55 6.02
N TRP A 110 -1.89 4.98 6.68
CA TRP A 110 -0.50 4.59 6.34
C TRP A 110 0.00 5.15 5.00
N THR A 111 -0.66 6.17 4.47
CA THR A 111 -0.36 6.74 3.14
C THR A 111 0.40 8.06 3.21
N ASN A 112 0.04 8.95 4.15
CA ASN A 112 0.65 10.27 4.24
C ASN A 112 2.09 10.18 4.76
N VAL A 113 3.02 10.78 4.01
CA VAL A 113 4.46 10.74 4.32
C VAL A 113 4.92 12.08 4.89
N HIS A 114 4.76 13.16 4.14
CA HIS A 114 5.32 14.47 4.45
C HIS A 114 4.35 15.43 5.14
N GLY A 115 3.25 14.92 5.69
CA GLY A 115 2.16 15.73 6.21
C GLY A 115 1.19 16.19 5.10
N HIS A 116 0.03 16.68 5.54
CA HIS A 116 -1.01 17.20 4.65
C HIS A 116 -0.59 18.54 4.05
N ARG A 117 -0.88 18.78 2.78
CA ARG A 117 -0.58 20.00 2.05
C ARG A 117 0.90 20.35 2.00
N LYS A 118 1.75 19.38 1.71
CA LYS A 118 3.17 19.64 1.42
C LYS A 118 3.30 20.45 0.14
N ALA A 119 3.80 21.66 0.23
CA ALA A 119 3.79 22.62 -0.87
C ALA A 119 4.46 22.09 -2.16
N LYS A 120 5.56 21.34 -2.04
CA LYS A 120 6.25 20.76 -3.19
C LYS A 120 5.38 19.76 -3.94
N LEU A 121 4.68 18.87 -3.23
CA LEU A 121 3.76 17.90 -3.84
C LEU A 121 2.52 18.60 -4.43
N ASP A 122 1.93 19.56 -3.69
CA ASP A 122 0.82 20.40 -4.17
C ASP A 122 1.16 21.05 -5.53
N ASN A 123 2.36 21.65 -5.63
CA ASN A 123 2.79 22.36 -6.83
C ASN A 123 3.07 21.37 -7.98
N ALA A 124 3.74 20.23 -7.72
CA ALA A 124 4.00 19.23 -8.74
C ALA A 124 2.71 18.73 -9.42
N VAL A 125 1.64 18.52 -8.65
CA VAL A 125 0.33 18.15 -9.20
C VAL A 125 -0.28 19.28 -10.03
N ARG A 126 -0.22 20.55 -9.55
CA ARG A 126 -0.75 21.72 -10.29
C ARG A 126 0.00 21.92 -11.61
N ASP A 127 1.33 21.89 -11.58
CA ASP A 127 2.18 22.08 -12.78
C ASP A 127 1.94 20.96 -13.80
N GLN A 128 1.65 19.73 -13.35
CA GLN A 128 1.32 18.63 -14.24
C GLN A 128 -0.09 18.76 -14.83
N LEU A 129 -1.06 19.32 -14.11
CA LEU A 129 -2.40 19.64 -14.62
C LEU A 129 -2.35 20.61 -15.81
N ASP A 130 -1.43 21.57 -15.80
CA ASP A 130 -1.24 22.52 -16.89
C ASP A 130 -0.66 21.87 -18.16
N ARG A 131 -0.17 20.62 -18.08
CA ARG A 131 0.40 19.85 -19.21
C ARG A 131 -0.57 18.81 -19.72
N VAL A 132 -0.79 17.76 -18.94
CA VAL A 132 -1.73 16.66 -19.24
C VAL A 132 -2.12 15.93 -17.96
N ALA A 133 -3.42 15.77 -17.76
CA ALA A 133 -3.97 15.08 -16.59
C ALA A 133 -3.81 13.55 -16.73
N HIS A 134 -4.06 12.99 -17.90
CA HIS A 134 -3.92 11.56 -18.17
C HIS A 134 -3.58 11.27 -19.62
N THR A 135 -2.77 10.26 -19.83
CA THR A 135 -2.56 9.55 -21.10
C THR A 135 -2.21 8.09 -20.81
N THR A 136 -2.54 7.19 -21.71
CA THR A 136 -2.31 5.75 -21.54
C THR A 136 -0.83 5.38 -21.67
N LEU A 137 -0.40 4.30 -20.97
CA LEU A 137 0.87 3.61 -21.25
C LEU A 137 0.70 2.41 -22.20
N LEU A 138 -0.49 2.18 -22.77
CA LEU A 138 -0.72 1.09 -23.71
C LEU A 138 -0.09 1.45 -25.08
N GLY A 139 1.18 1.07 -25.23
CA GLY A 139 1.99 1.36 -26.42
C GLY A 139 2.44 2.82 -26.57
N LEU A 140 2.06 3.69 -25.66
CA LEU A 140 2.55 5.07 -25.51
C LEU A 140 3.38 5.21 -24.24
N SER A 141 3.93 6.39 -24.01
CA SER A 141 4.62 6.72 -22.75
C SER A 141 4.36 8.19 -22.38
N ASN A 142 4.69 8.55 -21.14
CA ASN A 142 4.64 9.94 -20.68
C ASN A 142 5.88 10.27 -19.83
N VAL A 143 6.24 11.55 -19.83
CA VAL A 143 7.46 12.02 -19.15
C VAL A 143 7.47 11.70 -17.66
N PRO A 144 6.41 11.99 -16.86
CA PRO A 144 6.42 11.68 -15.43
C PRO A 144 6.56 10.18 -15.13
N ALA A 145 5.94 9.29 -15.91
CA ALA A 145 6.07 7.85 -15.68
C ALA A 145 7.50 7.36 -15.94
N ILE A 146 8.18 7.87 -16.99
CA ILE A 146 9.58 7.53 -17.27
C ILE A 146 10.50 8.03 -16.13
N SER A 147 10.37 9.30 -15.74
CA SER A 147 11.20 9.91 -14.71
C SER A 147 10.99 9.26 -13.33
N LEU A 148 9.74 8.89 -13.01
CA LEU A 148 9.45 8.16 -11.78
C LEU A 148 10.08 6.76 -11.79
N ALA A 149 10.03 6.03 -12.92
CA ALA A 149 10.65 4.71 -13.03
C ALA A 149 12.15 4.79 -12.76
N GLU A 150 12.84 5.78 -13.36
CA GLU A 150 14.26 6.03 -13.10
C GLU A 150 14.56 6.25 -11.61
N LYS A 151 13.79 7.14 -10.95
CA LYS A 151 13.96 7.44 -9.52
C LYS A 151 13.65 6.24 -8.62
N LEU A 152 12.60 5.46 -8.93
CA LEU A 152 12.27 4.25 -8.17
C LEU A 152 13.36 3.18 -8.26
N ILE A 153 13.92 2.96 -9.45
CA ILE A 153 15.02 2.01 -9.65
C ILE A 153 16.29 2.48 -8.91
N ALA A 154 16.57 3.79 -8.88
CA ALA A 154 17.73 4.33 -8.21
C ALA A 154 17.72 4.12 -6.68
N VAL A 155 16.52 4.07 -6.05
CA VAL A 155 16.37 3.87 -4.61
C VAL A 155 15.99 2.44 -4.21
N ALA A 156 15.62 1.59 -5.18
CA ALA A 156 15.21 0.21 -4.92
C ALA A 156 16.40 -0.71 -4.56
N PRO A 157 16.16 -1.83 -3.86
CA PRO A 157 17.15 -2.88 -3.68
C PRO A 157 17.76 -3.33 -5.00
N ARG A 158 19.05 -3.69 -4.95
CA ARG A 158 19.83 -4.07 -6.15
C ARG A 158 19.17 -5.18 -6.97
N GLY A 159 19.24 -5.08 -8.29
CA GLY A 159 18.72 -6.08 -9.23
C GLY A 159 17.30 -5.83 -9.71
N LEU A 160 16.53 -4.96 -9.06
CA LEU A 160 15.25 -4.50 -9.56
C LEU A 160 15.49 -3.42 -10.62
N THR A 161 15.10 -3.69 -11.87
CA THR A 161 15.44 -2.86 -13.05
C THR A 161 14.25 -2.45 -13.90
N ARG A 162 13.06 -2.98 -13.62
CA ARG A 162 11.85 -2.74 -14.39
C ARG A 162 10.71 -2.33 -13.47
N VAL A 163 9.87 -1.43 -13.94
CA VAL A 163 8.71 -0.90 -13.21
C VAL A 163 7.45 -1.15 -14.03
N PHE A 164 6.47 -1.77 -13.42
CA PHE A 164 5.12 -1.91 -13.97
C PHE A 164 4.14 -1.16 -13.05
N TYR A 165 3.47 -0.13 -13.56
CA TYR A 165 2.56 0.71 -12.78
C TYR A 165 1.17 0.13 -12.66
N SER A 166 0.50 0.41 -11.53
CA SER A 166 -0.91 0.16 -11.27
C SER A 166 -1.50 1.20 -10.31
N ASP A 167 -2.69 0.97 -9.75
CA ASP A 167 -3.46 2.00 -9.09
C ASP A 167 -3.42 1.91 -7.56
N ASN A 168 -3.24 0.72 -7.00
CA ASN A 168 -3.23 0.46 -5.54
C ASN A 168 -2.42 -0.79 -5.19
N GLY A 169 -2.22 -1.02 -3.88
CA GLY A 169 -1.40 -2.13 -3.38
C GLY A 169 -1.90 -3.51 -3.83
N SER A 170 -3.22 -3.75 -3.77
CA SER A 170 -3.80 -5.03 -4.20
C SER A 170 -3.48 -5.33 -5.66
N THR A 171 -3.59 -4.33 -6.54
CA THR A 171 -3.31 -4.51 -7.96
C THR A 171 -1.82 -4.69 -8.25
N ALA A 172 -0.93 -4.08 -7.45
CA ALA A 172 0.51 -4.37 -7.56
C ALA A 172 0.82 -5.83 -7.17
N VAL A 173 0.17 -6.35 -6.12
CA VAL A 173 0.30 -7.76 -5.74
C VAL A 173 -0.27 -8.68 -6.80
N GLU A 174 -1.46 -8.40 -7.36
CA GLU A 174 -2.03 -9.18 -8.49
C GLU A 174 -1.05 -9.27 -9.66
N ILE A 175 -0.41 -8.15 -10.01
CA ILE A 175 0.58 -8.08 -11.08
C ILE A 175 1.79 -8.95 -10.74
N ALA A 176 2.33 -8.86 -9.52
CA ALA A 176 3.47 -9.67 -9.10
C ALA A 176 3.14 -11.18 -9.14
N LEU A 177 1.97 -11.59 -8.66
CA LEU A 177 1.51 -12.98 -8.72
C LEU A 177 1.41 -13.48 -10.16
N LYS A 178 0.77 -12.70 -11.04
CA LYS A 178 0.62 -13.05 -12.46
C LYS A 178 1.97 -13.07 -13.19
N MET A 179 2.87 -12.14 -12.89
CA MET A 179 4.23 -12.14 -13.46
C MET A 179 5.00 -13.37 -13.03
N ALA A 180 5.00 -13.71 -11.73
CA ALA A 180 5.66 -14.91 -11.22
C ALA A 180 5.13 -16.17 -11.90
N PHE A 181 3.82 -16.31 -11.96
CA PHE A 181 3.16 -17.45 -12.56
C PHE A 181 3.48 -17.60 -14.06
N GLN A 182 3.30 -16.51 -14.85
CA GLN A 182 3.54 -16.54 -16.30
C GLN A 182 5.01 -16.73 -16.63
N TYR A 183 5.93 -16.04 -15.90
CA TYR A 183 7.37 -16.22 -16.05
C TYR A 183 7.78 -17.68 -15.87
N THR A 184 7.35 -18.29 -14.78
CA THR A 184 7.68 -19.69 -14.47
C THR A 184 7.20 -20.63 -15.57
N ARG A 185 5.97 -20.45 -16.04
CA ARG A 185 5.40 -21.28 -17.12
C ARG A 185 6.11 -21.09 -18.47
N GLN A 186 6.59 -19.89 -18.73
CA GLN A 186 7.28 -19.59 -20.02
C GLN A 186 8.75 -20.04 -20.02
N CYS A 187 9.40 -20.09 -18.84
CA CYS A 187 10.84 -20.31 -18.74
C CYS A 187 11.24 -21.67 -18.13
N ASP A 188 10.40 -22.27 -17.29
CA ASP A 188 10.72 -23.50 -16.56
C ASP A 188 10.42 -24.80 -17.35
N GLY A 189 9.63 -24.71 -18.40
CA GLY A 189 9.30 -25.84 -19.30
C GLY A 189 8.48 -26.98 -18.70
N THR A 190 8.38 -27.07 -17.36
CA THR A 190 7.70 -28.17 -16.66
C THR A 190 6.21 -27.93 -16.45
N ASN A 191 5.75 -26.68 -16.45
CA ASN A 191 4.38 -26.27 -16.10
C ASN A 191 3.90 -26.73 -14.69
N GLU A 192 4.79 -27.20 -13.82
CA GLU A 192 4.45 -27.73 -12.51
C GLU A 192 4.32 -26.64 -11.44
N LYS A 193 5.15 -25.58 -11.52
CA LYS A 193 5.16 -24.48 -10.54
C LYS A 193 3.97 -23.55 -10.76
N THR A 194 2.87 -23.79 -10.06
CA THR A 194 1.63 -22.99 -10.15
C THR A 194 1.16 -22.44 -8.82
N GLY A 195 1.75 -22.91 -7.71
CA GLY A 195 1.37 -22.55 -6.35
C GLY A 195 2.14 -21.35 -5.81
N PHE A 196 1.65 -20.87 -4.67
CA PHE A 196 2.28 -19.80 -3.91
C PHE A 196 2.46 -20.22 -2.45
N ILE A 197 3.51 -19.71 -1.80
CA ILE A 197 3.67 -19.73 -0.35
C ILE A 197 3.40 -18.33 0.20
N THR A 198 2.69 -18.26 1.31
CA THR A 198 2.43 -17.03 2.06
C THR A 198 2.47 -17.33 3.56
N PHE A 199 2.17 -16.35 4.40
CA PHE A 199 2.15 -16.52 5.85
C PHE A 199 0.73 -16.38 6.43
N ARG A 200 0.44 -17.10 7.52
CA ARG A 200 -0.70 -16.75 8.36
C ARG A 200 -0.59 -15.30 8.81
N ASN A 201 -1.71 -14.65 9.04
CA ASN A 201 -1.78 -13.23 9.39
C ASN A 201 -1.27 -12.25 8.31
N ALA A 202 -0.88 -12.72 7.13
CA ALA A 202 -0.50 -11.84 6.03
C ALA A 202 -1.70 -11.09 5.45
N TYR A 203 -1.47 -9.85 5.02
CA TYR A 203 -2.45 -9.05 4.30
C TYR A 203 -1.82 -8.38 3.09
N HIS A 204 -2.32 -8.70 1.91
CA HIS A 204 -1.78 -8.23 0.64
C HIS A 204 -2.79 -7.44 -0.19
N GLY A 205 -3.98 -7.16 0.37
CA GLY A 205 -5.06 -6.42 -0.26
C GLY A 205 -6.35 -7.22 -0.40
N ASP A 206 -7.34 -6.64 -1.08
CA ASP A 206 -8.72 -7.15 -1.08
C ASP A 206 -9.21 -7.62 -2.46
N THR A 207 -8.37 -7.65 -3.50
CA THR A 207 -8.68 -8.34 -4.76
C THR A 207 -8.54 -9.85 -4.60
N ILE A 208 -9.18 -10.63 -5.44
CA ILE A 208 -9.26 -12.10 -5.30
C ILE A 208 -7.87 -12.76 -5.19
N GLY A 209 -6.91 -12.37 -6.04
CA GLY A 209 -5.55 -12.91 -5.95
C GLY A 209 -4.82 -12.49 -4.69
N SER A 210 -4.92 -11.21 -4.30
CA SER A 210 -4.32 -10.71 -3.06
C SER A 210 -4.91 -11.40 -1.82
N VAL A 211 -6.24 -11.60 -1.78
CA VAL A 211 -6.92 -12.34 -0.72
C VAL A 211 -6.49 -13.82 -0.69
N SER A 212 -6.26 -14.43 -1.86
CA SER A 212 -5.82 -15.82 -1.96
C SER A 212 -4.47 -16.07 -1.30
N VAL A 213 -3.56 -15.09 -1.38
CA VAL A 213 -2.27 -15.12 -0.67
C VAL A 213 -2.32 -14.45 0.71
N GLY A 214 -3.47 -13.96 1.13
CA GLY A 214 -3.71 -13.43 2.48
C GLY A 214 -3.84 -14.53 3.53
N GLY A 215 -3.67 -14.18 4.80
CA GLY A 215 -3.67 -15.12 5.93
C GLY A 215 -4.51 -14.68 7.13
N ILE A 216 -5.32 -13.61 7.02
CA ILE A 216 -6.22 -13.13 8.08
C ILE A 216 -7.61 -13.74 7.86
N ASP A 217 -7.92 -14.83 8.52
CA ASP A 217 -9.15 -15.59 8.31
C ASP A 217 -10.41 -14.74 8.52
N LEU A 218 -10.43 -13.84 9.52
CA LEU A 218 -11.54 -12.90 9.77
C LEU A 218 -11.93 -12.08 8.53
N PHE A 219 -10.96 -11.72 7.68
CA PHE A 219 -11.21 -10.92 6.47
C PHE A 219 -11.55 -11.78 5.27
N HIS A 220 -11.06 -13.02 5.23
CA HIS A 220 -10.96 -13.82 4.01
C HIS A 220 -11.90 -15.03 3.97
N GLU A 221 -12.32 -15.56 5.11
CA GLU A 221 -13.08 -16.83 5.22
C GLU A 221 -14.33 -16.86 4.33
N LYS A 222 -15.09 -15.75 4.32
CA LYS A 222 -16.33 -15.68 3.52
C LYS A 222 -16.11 -15.74 2.00
N TYR A 223 -14.89 -15.43 1.55
CA TYR A 223 -14.53 -15.46 0.13
C TYR A 223 -13.84 -16.77 -0.27
N SER A 224 -13.63 -17.71 0.66
CA SER A 224 -12.89 -18.95 0.41
C SER A 224 -13.31 -19.71 -0.87
N PRO A 225 -14.60 -19.76 -1.27
CA PRO A 225 -15.00 -20.42 -2.53
C PRO A 225 -14.49 -19.75 -3.81
N LEU A 226 -14.05 -18.49 -3.74
CA LEU A 226 -13.54 -17.70 -4.86
C LEU A 226 -12.02 -17.72 -4.97
N LEU A 227 -11.32 -18.26 -3.96
CA LEU A 227 -9.88 -18.13 -3.82
C LEU A 227 -9.15 -19.34 -4.40
N PHE A 228 -7.99 -19.13 -5.00
CA PHE A 228 -7.06 -20.21 -5.26
C PHE A 228 -6.29 -20.59 -3.99
N THR A 229 -5.83 -21.82 -3.92
CA THR A 229 -5.11 -22.33 -2.75
C THR A 229 -3.66 -21.84 -2.75
N ALA A 230 -3.24 -21.16 -1.66
CA ALA A 230 -1.85 -20.87 -1.33
C ALA A 230 -1.42 -21.66 -0.08
N HIS A 231 -0.15 -22.09 -0.04
CA HIS A 231 0.42 -22.78 1.12
C HIS A 231 0.77 -21.77 2.20
N LYS A 232 0.13 -21.82 3.36
CA LYS A 232 0.31 -20.88 4.47
C LYS A 232 1.36 -21.41 5.46
N ALA A 233 2.49 -20.72 5.56
CA ALA A 233 3.47 -20.91 6.62
C ALA A 233 3.01 -20.19 7.90
N GLU A 234 3.50 -20.62 9.07
CA GLU A 234 3.20 -19.96 10.33
C GLU A 234 3.89 -18.58 10.39
N SER A 235 3.15 -17.58 10.89
CA SER A 235 3.67 -16.24 11.12
C SER A 235 4.75 -16.24 12.22
N PRO A 236 5.84 -15.47 12.09
CA PRO A 236 6.84 -15.31 13.15
C PRO A 236 6.36 -14.40 14.28
N TYR A 237 5.22 -14.71 14.87
CA TYR A 237 4.56 -13.92 15.92
C TYR A 237 5.08 -14.32 17.32
N CYS A 238 6.17 -13.69 17.76
CA CYS A 238 6.87 -14.08 18.99
C CYS A 238 6.02 -13.92 20.25
N TYR A 239 5.19 -12.89 20.37
CA TYR A 239 4.34 -12.70 21.57
C TYR A 239 3.29 -13.82 21.72
N ARG A 240 2.72 -14.31 20.59
CA ARG A 240 1.79 -15.45 20.55
C ARG A 240 2.37 -16.53 19.64
N CYS A 241 3.56 -17.05 20.04
CA CYS A 241 4.28 -18.04 19.25
C CYS A 241 3.37 -19.26 18.96
N PRO A 242 3.14 -19.62 17.67
CA PRO A 242 2.28 -20.74 17.29
C PRO A 242 2.81 -22.10 17.77
N PHE A 243 4.10 -22.13 18.15
CA PHE A 243 4.77 -23.34 18.67
C PHE A 243 4.90 -23.35 20.20
N GLY A 244 4.35 -22.36 20.90
CA GLY A 244 4.44 -22.24 22.35
C GLY A 244 5.85 -21.97 22.89
N LEU A 245 6.78 -21.55 22.03
CA LEU A 245 8.18 -21.32 22.39
C LEU A 245 8.42 -19.87 22.84
N SER A 246 9.43 -19.66 23.70
CA SER A 246 9.89 -18.33 24.07
C SER A 246 10.87 -17.77 23.00
N PRO A 247 10.89 -16.45 22.76
CA PRO A 247 11.79 -15.84 21.79
C PRO A 247 13.27 -16.18 21.99
N CYS A 248 13.71 -16.31 23.24
CA CYS A 248 15.11 -16.60 23.59
C CYS A 248 15.52 -18.07 23.35
N ALA A 249 14.57 -18.98 23.21
CA ALA A 249 14.83 -20.42 23.13
C ALA A 249 14.25 -21.10 21.90
N CYS A 250 13.61 -20.34 20.99
CA CYS A 250 12.87 -20.95 19.87
C CYS A 250 13.73 -21.37 18.66
N GLY A 251 15.01 -20.91 18.57
CA GLY A 251 15.88 -21.21 17.44
C GLY A 251 15.28 -20.85 16.05
N LEU A 252 14.31 -19.94 15.99
CA LEU A 252 13.53 -19.61 14.80
C LEU A 252 12.74 -20.82 14.24
N GLU A 253 12.04 -21.57 15.08
CA GLU A 253 11.25 -22.74 14.65
C GLU A 253 10.26 -22.41 13.51
N CYS A 254 9.72 -21.20 13.47
CA CYS A 254 8.90 -20.71 12.36
C CYS A 254 9.64 -20.78 11.00
N LEU A 255 10.95 -20.50 10.99
CA LEU A 255 11.80 -20.62 9.80
C LEU A 255 12.07 -22.09 9.44
N ASN A 256 12.32 -22.95 10.44
CA ASN A 256 12.53 -24.40 10.22
C ASN A 256 11.27 -25.03 9.58
N ARG A 257 10.09 -24.62 10.03
CA ARG A 257 8.81 -25.07 9.46
C ARG A 257 8.59 -24.54 8.05
N LEU A 258 8.96 -23.28 7.80
CA LEU A 258 8.94 -22.72 6.45
C LEU A 258 9.87 -23.51 5.51
N GLU A 259 11.11 -23.79 5.94
CA GLU A 259 12.05 -24.59 5.13
C GLU A 259 11.50 -25.98 4.83
N ALA A 260 10.90 -26.65 5.80
CA ALA A 260 10.27 -27.96 5.59
C ALA A 260 9.14 -27.89 4.56
N LEU A 261 8.30 -26.84 4.61
CA LEU A 261 7.25 -26.58 3.62
C LEU A 261 7.83 -26.34 2.23
N MET A 262 8.83 -25.46 2.11
CA MET A 262 9.48 -25.17 0.83
C MET A 262 10.11 -26.41 0.21
N ARG A 263 10.83 -27.20 1.00
CA ARG A 263 11.43 -28.48 0.55
C ARG A 263 10.40 -29.45 0.02
N ALA A 264 9.25 -29.57 0.69
CA ALA A 264 8.17 -30.47 0.28
C ALA A 264 7.44 -30.00 -0.98
N ARG A 265 7.41 -28.67 -1.25
CA ARG A 265 6.59 -28.05 -2.31
C ARG A 265 7.39 -27.29 -3.37
N ALA A 266 8.72 -27.35 -3.37
CA ALA A 266 9.58 -26.57 -4.28
C ALA A 266 9.22 -26.76 -5.77
N ARG A 267 8.78 -27.96 -6.15
CA ARG A 267 8.38 -28.27 -7.53
C ARG A 267 7.02 -27.72 -7.94
N GLU A 268 6.20 -27.32 -6.97
CA GLU A 268 4.82 -26.85 -7.19
C GLU A 268 4.68 -25.34 -7.03
N VAL A 269 5.67 -24.67 -6.39
CA VAL A 269 5.58 -23.28 -5.98
C VAL A 269 6.40 -22.38 -6.89
N CYS A 270 5.76 -21.38 -7.49
CA CYS A 270 6.43 -20.36 -8.30
C CYS A 270 6.97 -19.20 -7.44
N ALA A 271 6.27 -18.78 -6.40
CA ALA A 271 6.72 -17.67 -5.58
C ALA A 271 6.27 -17.76 -4.11
N LEU A 272 7.04 -17.11 -3.24
CA LEU A 272 6.71 -16.80 -1.86
C LEU A 272 6.40 -15.29 -1.77
N VAL A 273 5.28 -14.94 -1.11
CA VAL A 273 4.87 -13.56 -0.85
C VAL A 273 5.05 -13.25 0.63
N ILE A 274 5.68 -12.11 0.94
CA ILE A 274 5.96 -11.70 2.33
C ILE A 274 5.86 -10.18 2.49
N GLU A 275 5.26 -9.73 3.60
CA GLU A 275 5.43 -8.38 4.11
C GLU A 275 6.81 -8.30 4.80
N PRO A 276 7.80 -7.53 4.31
CA PRO A 276 9.14 -7.51 4.90
C PRO A 276 9.13 -6.93 6.32
N LEU A 277 9.79 -7.60 7.26
CA LEU A 277 10.03 -7.21 8.66
C LEU A 277 8.78 -7.11 9.54
N VAL A 278 7.59 -6.85 9.00
CA VAL A 278 6.39 -6.67 9.84
C VAL A 278 5.10 -6.91 9.06
N GLN A 279 4.24 -7.75 9.60
CA GLN A 279 2.87 -7.90 9.11
C GLN A 279 2.02 -6.77 9.71
N GLY A 280 1.66 -5.80 8.85
CA GLY A 280 1.02 -4.56 9.28
C GLY A 280 -0.42 -4.77 9.77
N ALA A 281 -1.28 -5.29 8.91
CA ALA A 281 -2.73 -5.40 9.14
C ALA A 281 -3.12 -6.42 10.22
N ALA A 282 -2.24 -7.35 10.56
CA ALA A 282 -2.45 -8.28 11.66
C ALA A 282 -2.13 -7.68 13.05
N GLY A 283 -1.82 -6.38 13.11
CA GLY A 283 -1.52 -5.70 14.37
C GLY A 283 -0.05 -5.40 14.59
N ILE A 284 0.68 -5.07 13.52
CA ILE A 284 2.13 -4.73 13.57
C ILE A 284 2.94 -5.89 14.16
N LEU A 285 2.82 -7.08 13.57
CA LEU A 285 3.59 -8.25 14.00
C LEU A 285 5.03 -8.16 13.48
N VAL A 286 5.93 -7.72 14.34
CA VAL A 286 7.36 -7.52 13.99
C VAL A 286 8.07 -8.87 13.95
N HIS A 287 8.77 -9.12 12.84
CA HIS A 287 9.55 -10.34 12.65
C HIS A 287 10.83 -10.32 13.50
N PRO A 288 11.33 -11.49 13.91
CA PRO A 288 12.63 -11.58 14.55
C PRO A 288 13.76 -11.10 13.63
N PRO A 289 14.81 -10.43 14.15
CA PRO A 289 15.93 -9.98 13.35
C PRO A 289 16.58 -11.13 12.55
N GLY A 290 16.91 -10.87 11.29
CA GLY A 290 17.51 -11.83 10.36
C GLY A 290 16.51 -12.82 9.73
N PHE A 291 15.24 -12.77 10.10
CA PHE A 291 14.21 -13.66 9.54
C PHE A 291 14.04 -13.44 8.03
N LEU A 292 13.93 -12.18 7.59
CA LEU A 292 13.73 -11.85 6.18
C LEU A 292 14.91 -12.31 5.32
N ARG A 293 16.15 -12.08 5.77
CA ARG A 293 17.36 -12.53 5.09
C ARG A 293 17.37 -14.04 4.91
N LYS A 294 17.03 -14.79 5.96
CA LYS A 294 16.96 -16.26 5.90
C LYS A 294 15.85 -16.74 4.98
N VAL A 295 14.71 -16.05 4.92
CA VAL A 295 13.65 -16.34 3.93
C VAL A 295 14.19 -16.16 2.50
N ARG A 296 14.95 -15.08 2.22
CA ARG A 296 15.59 -14.88 0.92
C ARG A 296 16.55 -16.03 0.56
N GLU A 297 17.38 -16.43 1.52
CA GLU A 297 18.32 -17.56 1.33
C GLU A 297 17.58 -18.88 0.99
N LEU A 298 16.47 -19.14 1.67
CA LEU A 298 15.63 -20.30 1.38
C LEU A 298 14.99 -20.21 -0.01
N CYS A 299 14.44 -19.05 -0.39
CA CYS A 299 13.90 -18.83 -1.72
C CYS A 299 14.93 -19.11 -2.81
N THR A 300 16.18 -18.65 -2.62
CA THR A 300 17.30 -18.92 -3.54
C THR A 300 17.65 -20.41 -3.59
N ARG A 301 17.72 -21.08 -2.43
CA ARG A 301 18.06 -22.50 -2.32
C ARG A 301 17.06 -23.42 -3.02
N TYR A 302 15.77 -23.09 -2.93
CA TYR A 302 14.69 -23.90 -3.46
C TYR A 302 14.16 -23.42 -4.82
N ASP A 303 14.82 -22.44 -5.45
CA ASP A 303 14.41 -21.83 -6.73
C ASP A 303 12.93 -21.39 -6.73
N ILE A 304 12.56 -20.64 -5.69
CA ILE A 304 11.25 -20.02 -5.50
C ILE A 304 11.42 -18.52 -5.59
N LEU A 305 10.65 -17.83 -6.43
CA LEU A 305 10.70 -16.38 -6.54
C LEU A 305 10.23 -15.73 -5.23
N MET A 306 10.88 -14.64 -4.81
CA MET A 306 10.48 -13.86 -3.64
C MET A 306 9.78 -12.57 -4.07
N ILE A 307 8.51 -12.42 -3.65
CA ILE A 307 7.74 -11.19 -3.79
C ILE A 307 7.72 -10.48 -2.43
N ALA A 308 8.38 -9.34 -2.33
CA ALA A 308 8.37 -8.49 -1.15
C ALA A 308 7.24 -7.45 -1.26
N ASP A 309 6.27 -7.52 -0.37
CA ASP A 309 5.17 -6.57 -0.29
C ASP A 309 5.54 -5.37 0.59
N GLU A 310 6.10 -4.34 -0.02
CA GLU A 310 6.49 -3.08 0.63
C GLU A 310 5.34 -2.04 0.70
N VAL A 311 4.12 -2.43 0.35
CA VAL A 311 2.96 -1.52 0.28
C VAL A 311 2.72 -0.80 1.60
N ALA A 312 2.82 -1.51 2.73
CA ALA A 312 2.61 -0.91 4.05
C ALA A 312 3.91 -0.41 4.70
N VAL A 313 5.05 -1.02 4.41
CA VAL A 313 6.30 -0.83 5.14
C VAL A 313 7.32 0.05 4.42
N GLY A 314 7.19 0.21 3.12
CA GLY A 314 8.07 1.04 2.31
C GLY A 314 7.94 2.55 2.57
N PHE A 315 8.82 3.30 1.92
CA PHE A 315 8.89 4.77 2.00
C PHE A 315 9.09 5.28 3.43
N GLY A 316 10.17 4.81 4.07
CA GLY A 316 10.70 5.40 5.30
C GLY A 316 10.14 4.87 6.62
N LYS A 317 9.02 4.14 6.62
CA LYS A 317 8.31 3.77 7.86
C LYS A 317 9.12 2.94 8.84
N THR A 318 10.04 2.12 8.33
CA THR A 318 10.95 1.29 9.15
C THR A 318 12.25 1.99 9.53
N GLY A 319 12.49 3.23 9.05
CA GLY A 319 13.74 3.98 9.22
C GLY A 319 14.71 3.85 8.04
N SER A 320 14.37 3.03 7.05
CA SER A 320 15.06 2.88 5.74
C SER A 320 14.07 3.16 4.61
N MET A 321 14.54 3.41 3.38
CA MET A 321 13.64 3.67 2.25
C MET A 321 12.68 2.50 2.07
N PHE A 322 13.19 1.26 2.09
CA PHE A 322 12.41 0.04 2.08
C PHE A 322 12.76 -0.86 3.26
N ALA A 323 11.83 -1.69 3.69
CA ALA A 323 12.06 -2.63 4.77
C ALA A 323 13.10 -3.69 4.37
N CYS A 324 13.16 -4.06 3.10
CA CYS A 324 14.19 -4.95 2.55
C CYS A 324 15.62 -4.44 2.81
N ASP A 325 15.84 -3.11 2.81
CA ASP A 325 17.16 -2.50 3.02
C ASP A 325 17.70 -2.77 4.43
N VAL A 326 16.83 -2.94 5.43
CA VAL A 326 17.24 -3.15 6.83
C VAL A 326 18.05 -4.44 7.01
N GLU A 327 17.72 -5.47 6.23
CA GLU A 327 18.42 -6.76 6.27
C GLU A 327 19.23 -7.05 4.99
N ASP A 328 19.44 -6.05 4.12
CA ASP A 328 20.16 -6.16 2.84
C ASP A 328 19.60 -7.29 1.96
N VAL A 329 18.27 -7.30 1.78
CA VAL A 329 17.57 -8.30 0.99
C VAL A 329 17.15 -7.73 -0.37
N ALA A 330 17.57 -8.43 -1.44
CA ALA A 330 17.11 -8.16 -2.80
C ALA A 330 16.04 -9.19 -3.21
N PRO A 331 14.76 -8.81 -3.30
CA PRO A 331 13.70 -9.70 -3.77
C PRO A 331 13.73 -9.84 -5.29
N ASP A 332 13.03 -10.84 -5.83
CA ASP A 332 12.84 -10.98 -7.29
C ASP A 332 11.78 -10.01 -7.82
N MET A 333 10.79 -9.68 -6.98
CA MET A 333 9.79 -8.65 -7.23
C MET A 333 9.46 -7.89 -5.94
N MET A 334 9.08 -6.62 -6.09
CA MET A 334 8.68 -5.75 -4.99
C MET A 334 7.41 -4.99 -5.35
N THR A 335 6.41 -4.98 -4.47
CA THR A 335 5.17 -4.24 -4.66
C THR A 335 5.17 -2.97 -3.82
N LEU A 336 4.82 -1.84 -4.44
CA LEU A 336 4.84 -0.50 -3.87
C LEU A 336 3.47 0.17 -4.03
N ALA A 337 2.99 0.84 -3.01
CA ALA A 337 1.82 1.72 -3.04
C ALA A 337 1.84 2.67 -1.82
N LYS A 338 0.67 3.15 -1.38
CA LYS A 338 0.52 4.02 -0.19
C LYS A 338 1.52 5.18 -0.18
N GLY A 339 2.66 5.01 0.50
CA GLY A 339 3.70 6.03 0.60
C GLY A 339 4.33 6.47 -0.72
N ILE A 340 4.16 5.73 -1.82
CA ILE A 340 4.76 6.04 -3.13
C ILE A 340 4.41 7.45 -3.62
N SER A 341 3.16 7.91 -3.40
CA SER A 341 2.70 9.25 -3.79
C SER A 341 2.63 10.23 -2.62
N GLY A 342 3.23 9.89 -1.46
CA GLY A 342 3.12 10.69 -0.24
C GLY A 342 1.69 10.77 0.31
N GLY A 343 0.77 9.91 -0.15
CA GLY A 343 -0.64 9.93 0.24
C GLY A 343 -1.51 10.90 -0.58
N TYR A 344 -1.02 11.39 -1.71
CA TYR A 344 -1.72 12.39 -2.54
C TYR A 344 -2.68 11.77 -3.56
N LEU A 345 -2.24 10.78 -4.30
CA LEU A 345 -3.01 10.18 -5.39
C LEU A 345 -2.85 8.65 -5.40
N PRO A 346 -3.87 7.91 -5.86
CA PRO A 346 -3.75 6.49 -6.10
C PRO A 346 -2.64 6.20 -7.10
N LEU A 347 -1.66 5.41 -6.68
CA LEU A 347 -0.55 4.93 -7.49
C LEU A 347 0.05 3.71 -6.83
N ALA A 348 0.45 2.75 -7.66
CA ALA A 348 1.22 1.61 -7.24
C ALA A 348 2.21 1.20 -8.33
N ALA A 349 3.20 0.42 -7.95
CA ALA A 349 4.18 -0.13 -8.87
C ALA A 349 4.60 -1.54 -8.42
N THR A 350 4.83 -2.40 -9.40
CA THR A 350 5.51 -3.68 -9.22
C THR A 350 6.87 -3.56 -9.88
N LEU A 351 7.93 -3.63 -9.08
CA LEU A 351 9.30 -3.66 -9.55
C LEU A 351 9.75 -5.11 -9.74
N THR A 352 10.53 -5.37 -10.78
CA THR A 352 11.05 -6.71 -11.05
C THR A 352 12.46 -6.68 -11.64
N THR A 353 13.10 -7.85 -11.69
CA THR A 353 14.45 -8.02 -12.21
C THR A 353 14.46 -8.14 -13.74
N GLU A 354 15.62 -7.88 -14.35
CA GLU A 354 15.84 -8.14 -15.78
C GLU A 354 15.63 -9.62 -16.13
N LYS A 355 16.00 -10.54 -15.22
CA LYS A 355 15.78 -11.98 -15.37
C LYS A 355 14.30 -12.30 -15.64
N ILE A 356 13.40 -11.76 -14.83
CA ILE A 356 11.96 -11.97 -15.00
C ILE A 356 11.45 -11.28 -16.27
N TYR A 357 11.82 -10.01 -16.48
CA TYR A 357 11.41 -9.26 -17.65
C TYR A 357 11.79 -9.96 -18.98
N SER A 358 13.02 -10.51 -19.04
CA SER A 358 13.50 -11.23 -20.23
C SER A 358 12.63 -12.43 -20.61
N GLY A 359 11.96 -13.06 -19.63
CA GLY A 359 11.02 -14.15 -19.89
C GLY A 359 9.78 -13.76 -20.69
N PHE A 360 9.47 -12.45 -20.76
CA PHE A 360 8.33 -11.92 -21.53
C PHE A 360 8.74 -11.38 -22.91
N LEU A 361 10.04 -11.39 -23.22
CA LEU A 361 10.52 -10.98 -24.53
C LEU A 361 10.31 -12.09 -25.56
N GLY A 362 9.79 -11.72 -26.70
CA GLY A 362 9.53 -12.64 -27.82
C GLY A 362 9.04 -11.88 -29.03
N ARG A 363 8.99 -12.59 -30.17
CA ARG A 363 8.36 -12.03 -31.38
C ARG A 363 6.85 -11.99 -31.19
N TYR A 364 6.18 -11.20 -32.01
CA TYR A 364 4.73 -10.98 -31.91
C TYR A 364 3.93 -12.29 -31.87
N GLU A 365 4.27 -13.24 -32.74
CA GLU A 365 3.61 -14.54 -32.88
C GLU A 365 3.87 -15.52 -31.72
N GLU A 366 4.84 -15.23 -30.82
CA GLU A 366 5.14 -16.07 -29.66
C GLU A 366 4.18 -15.78 -28.48
N PHE A 367 3.42 -14.70 -28.52
CA PHE A 367 2.43 -14.31 -27.51
C PHE A 367 2.94 -14.33 -26.07
N LYS A 368 4.21 -13.97 -25.85
CA LYS A 368 4.81 -13.84 -24.51
C LYS A 368 4.40 -12.56 -23.79
N THR A 369 3.56 -11.76 -24.40
CA THR A 369 3.04 -10.51 -23.85
C THR A 369 2.40 -10.73 -22.48
N PHE A 370 2.69 -9.86 -21.53
CA PHE A 370 1.97 -9.78 -20.27
C PHE A 370 0.63 -9.08 -20.49
N PHE A 371 -0.45 -9.85 -20.70
CA PHE A 371 -1.80 -9.33 -20.97
C PHE A 371 -2.45 -8.85 -19.67
N HIS A 372 -1.97 -7.72 -19.17
CA HIS A 372 -2.49 -7.03 -17.98
C HIS A 372 -2.20 -5.53 -18.10
N GLY A 373 -3.12 -4.71 -17.62
CA GLY A 373 -2.97 -3.27 -17.54
C GLY A 373 -4.27 -2.61 -17.08
N HIS A 374 -4.16 -1.44 -16.51
CA HIS A 374 -5.30 -0.63 -16.09
C HIS A 374 -5.35 0.65 -16.91
N THR A 375 -6.55 1.23 -17.04
CA THR A 375 -6.76 2.46 -17.81
C THR A 375 -5.86 3.60 -17.32
N TYR A 376 -5.72 3.75 -16.01
CA TYR A 376 -4.93 4.83 -15.41
C TYR A 376 -3.48 4.45 -15.06
N THR A 377 -2.98 3.32 -15.57
CA THR A 377 -1.58 2.90 -15.37
C THR A 377 -0.61 4.04 -15.73
N GLY A 378 0.30 4.37 -14.78
CA GLY A 378 1.29 5.43 -14.97
C GLY A 378 0.67 6.82 -15.14
N ASN A 379 -0.44 7.10 -14.42
CA ASN A 379 -1.11 8.42 -14.48
C ASN A 379 -0.11 9.54 -14.22
N PRO A 380 -0.01 10.55 -15.13
CA PRO A 380 0.98 11.62 -15.05
C PRO A 380 0.91 12.45 -13.76
N LEU A 381 -0.30 12.72 -13.24
CA LEU A 381 -0.48 13.49 -11.99
C LEU A 381 0.04 12.71 -10.78
N ALA A 382 -0.29 11.42 -10.71
CA ALA A 382 0.18 10.57 -9.63
C ALA A 382 1.69 10.35 -9.69
N CYS A 383 2.25 10.19 -10.90
CA CYS A 383 3.70 10.11 -11.09
C CYS A 383 4.42 11.41 -10.71
N ALA A 384 3.87 12.58 -11.05
CA ALA A 384 4.44 13.87 -10.65
C ALA A 384 4.45 14.05 -9.13
N ALA A 385 3.36 13.68 -8.45
CA ALA A 385 3.32 13.66 -6.98
C ALA A 385 4.37 12.72 -6.39
N ALA A 386 4.54 11.52 -6.97
CA ALA A 386 5.52 10.54 -6.50
C ALA A 386 6.97 10.99 -6.73
N ILE A 387 7.26 11.67 -7.85
CA ILE A 387 8.57 12.28 -8.08
C ILE A 387 8.87 13.32 -6.99
N ALA A 388 7.95 14.25 -6.76
CA ALA A 388 8.10 15.26 -5.71
C ALA A 388 8.24 14.64 -4.32
N ASN A 389 7.51 13.55 -4.04
CA ASN A 389 7.65 12.78 -2.80
C ASN A 389 9.08 12.25 -2.61
N LEU A 390 9.68 11.62 -3.62
CA LEU A 390 11.06 11.11 -3.55
C LEU A 390 12.08 12.26 -3.41
N GLU A 391 11.87 13.38 -4.07
CA GLU A 391 12.74 14.54 -3.95
C GLU A 391 12.71 15.16 -2.55
N VAL A 392 11.54 15.20 -1.87
CA VAL A 392 11.44 15.64 -0.48
C VAL A 392 12.22 14.70 0.46
N PHE A 393 12.21 13.40 0.22
CA PHE A 393 13.03 12.46 1.02
C PHE A 393 14.49 12.85 1.03
N GLU A 394 15.04 13.24 -0.11
CA GLU A 394 16.44 13.63 -0.26
C GLU A 394 16.70 15.04 0.31
N GLU A 395 15.95 16.05 -0.15
CA GLU A 395 16.14 17.45 0.19
C GLU A 395 15.97 17.74 1.68
N GLU A 396 15.00 17.08 2.33
CA GLU A 396 14.70 17.29 3.75
C GLU A 396 15.30 16.21 4.66
N ARG A 397 16.11 15.29 4.12
CA ARG A 397 16.79 14.22 4.86
C ARG A 397 15.79 13.43 5.73
N VAL A 398 14.63 13.11 5.17
CA VAL A 398 13.49 12.53 5.89
C VAL A 398 13.85 11.24 6.62
N LEU A 399 14.69 10.37 6.05
CA LEU A 399 15.09 9.12 6.71
C LEU A 399 15.91 9.33 7.99
N GLU A 400 16.71 10.40 8.05
CA GLU A 400 17.46 10.76 9.27
C GLU A 400 16.49 11.23 10.35
N HIS A 401 15.58 12.13 10.01
CA HIS A 401 14.52 12.58 10.90
C HIS A 401 13.71 11.39 11.45
N VAL A 402 13.27 10.47 10.57
CA VAL A 402 12.50 9.29 11.00
C VAL A 402 13.27 8.43 12.00
N ARG A 403 14.58 8.23 11.83
CA ARG A 403 15.38 7.45 12.79
C ARG A 403 15.43 8.12 14.17
N GLU A 404 15.50 9.45 14.21
CA GLU A 404 15.47 10.23 15.46
C GLU A 404 14.11 10.12 16.14
N ILE A 405 13.04 10.39 15.41
CA ILE A 405 11.66 10.29 15.91
C ILE A 405 11.31 8.86 16.34
N ALA A 406 11.81 7.84 15.62
CA ALA A 406 11.60 6.45 16.00
C ALA A 406 12.26 6.11 17.36
N ARG A 407 13.45 6.66 17.65
CA ARG A 407 14.10 6.50 18.98
C ARG A 407 13.28 7.20 20.07
N HIS A 408 12.89 8.44 19.83
CA HIS A 408 12.06 9.20 20.77
C HIS A 408 10.72 8.48 21.05
N MET A 409 10.04 7.99 20.01
CA MET A 409 8.81 7.21 20.17
C MET A 409 9.04 5.91 20.97
N ALA A 410 10.19 5.24 20.81
CA ALA A 410 10.50 4.04 21.58
C ALA A 410 10.55 4.32 23.07
N GLU A 411 11.21 5.41 23.47
CA GLU A 411 11.32 5.84 24.87
C GLU A 411 9.94 6.14 25.47
N ARG A 412 9.07 6.84 24.70
CA ARG A 412 7.71 7.15 25.15
C ARG A 412 6.83 5.90 25.29
N LEU A 413 7.01 4.91 24.43
CA LEU A 413 6.23 3.67 24.46
C LEU A 413 6.56 2.75 25.65
N GLU A 414 7.71 2.90 26.30
CA GLU A 414 8.06 2.07 27.47
C GLU A 414 7.07 2.26 28.63
N SER A 415 6.52 3.47 28.81
CA SER A 415 5.51 3.75 29.83
C SER A 415 4.24 2.89 29.69
N PHE A 416 3.89 2.48 28.47
CA PHE A 416 2.68 1.67 28.23
C PHE A 416 2.74 0.30 28.90
N ARG A 417 3.94 -0.23 29.15
CA ARG A 417 4.15 -1.50 29.84
C ARG A 417 3.71 -1.47 31.31
N THR A 418 3.48 -0.29 31.88
CA THR A 418 2.96 -0.12 33.24
C THR A 418 1.45 -0.33 33.33
N LEU A 419 0.72 -0.22 32.22
CA LEU A 419 -0.72 -0.41 32.18
C LEU A 419 -1.07 -1.90 32.34
N THR A 420 -2.01 -2.20 33.24
CA THR A 420 -2.42 -3.57 33.62
C THR A 420 -2.88 -4.39 32.41
N HIS A 421 -3.58 -3.75 31.47
CA HIS A 421 -4.19 -4.40 30.31
C HIS A 421 -3.36 -4.29 29.03
N VAL A 422 -2.12 -3.83 29.09
CA VAL A 422 -1.18 -3.87 27.95
C VAL A 422 -0.36 -5.15 28.03
N GLY A 423 -0.61 -6.07 27.12
CA GLY A 423 0.07 -7.37 27.04
C GLY A 423 1.40 -7.29 26.28
N ASP A 424 1.42 -6.53 25.19
CA ASP A 424 2.62 -6.37 24.36
C ASP A 424 2.69 -4.96 23.74
N VAL A 425 3.91 -4.46 23.61
CA VAL A 425 4.25 -3.23 22.88
C VAL A 425 5.37 -3.58 21.91
N ARG A 426 5.07 -3.57 20.63
CA ARG A 426 6.00 -3.92 19.55
C ARG A 426 6.15 -2.78 18.57
N ARG A 427 7.34 -2.62 18.01
CA ARG A 427 7.64 -1.49 17.14
C ARG A 427 8.77 -1.80 16.16
N ILE A 428 8.67 -1.22 14.97
CA ILE A 428 9.77 -1.07 14.01
C ILE A 428 9.66 0.31 13.36
N GLY A 429 10.76 1.07 13.31
CA GLY A 429 10.70 2.47 12.85
C GLY A 429 9.67 3.26 13.65
N ILE A 430 8.71 3.88 12.97
CA ILE A 430 7.58 4.61 13.58
C ILE A 430 6.26 3.82 13.57
N MET A 431 6.32 2.57 13.18
CA MET A 431 5.17 1.66 13.21
C MET A 431 5.10 0.98 14.57
N ALA A 432 4.05 1.18 15.34
CA ALA A 432 3.87 0.55 16.64
C ALA A 432 2.49 -0.10 16.79
N GLY A 433 2.46 -1.23 17.48
CA GLY A 433 1.26 -1.94 17.89
C GLY A 433 1.26 -2.14 19.41
N ILE A 434 0.20 -1.69 20.06
CA ILE A 434 -0.03 -1.84 21.50
C ILE A 434 -1.16 -2.85 21.67
N GLU A 435 -0.84 -4.06 22.11
CA GLU A 435 -1.81 -5.14 22.25
C GLU A 435 -2.47 -5.11 23.61
N LEU A 436 -3.79 -4.98 23.60
CA LEU A 436 -4.62 -4.95 24.80
C LEU A 436 -5.10 -6.37 25.14
N VAL A 437 -5.04 -6.74 26.40
CA VAL A 437 -5.42 -8.06 26.92
C VAL A 437 -6.30 -7.93 28.17
N ALA A 438 -7.26 -8.84 28.29
CA ALA A 438 -8.09 -8.93 29.50
C ALA A 438 -7.30 -9.49 30.69
N ASP A 439 -6.33 -10.35 30.43
CA ASP A 439 -5.41 -10.90 31.42
C ASP A 439 -4.00 -11.02 30.83
N ARG A 440 -3.04 -10.37 31.49
CA ARG A 440 -1.66 -10.29 31.01
C ARG A 440 -0.89 -11.60 31.19
N ALA A 441 -1.16 -12.34 32.25
CA ALA A 441 -0.40 -13.56 32.55
C ALA A 441 -0.73 -14.68 31.56
N SER A 442 -2.01 -14.88 31.26
CA SER A 442 -2.48 -15.85 30.28
C SER A 442 -2.49 -15.30 28.85
N ARG A 443 -2.22 -14.01 28.67
CA ARG A 443 -2.36 -13.29 27.37
C ARG A 443 -3.78 -13.38 26.79
N ARG A 444 -4.80 -13.57 27.64
CA ARG A 444 -6.19 -13.72 27.19
C ARG A 444 -6.67 -12.40 26.58
N PRO A 445 -7.14 -12.41 25.31
CA PRO A 445 -7.66 -11.18 24.69
C PRO A 445 -8.97 -10.75 25.34
N PHE A 446 -9.35 -9.48 25.17
CA PHE A 446 -10.71 -9.04 25.41
C PHE A 446 -11.65 -9.68 24.40
N ALA A 447 -12.89 -9.96 24.82
CA ALA A 447 -13.91 -10.48 23.93
C ALA A 447 -14.29 -9.43 22.85
N PRO A 448 -14.64 -9.85 21.63
CA PRO A 448 -15.03 -8.91 20.57
C PRO A 448 -16.19 -7.98 20.95
N GLU A 449 -17.13 -8.47 21.75
CA GLU A 449 -18.31 -7.76 22.23
C GLU A 449 -17.96 -6.57 23.14
N GLU A 450 -16.81 -6.64 23.83
CA GLU A 450 -16.32 -5.56 24.70
C GLU A 450 -15.80 -4.35 23.91
N LYS A 451 -15.49 -4.53 22.60
CA LYS A 451 -15.04 -3.49 21.65
C LYS A 451 -13.94 -2.57 22.22
N VAL A 452 -13.03 -3.14 23.03
CA VAL A 452 -12.07 -2.34 23.81
C VAL A 452 -11.21 -1.46 22.90
N GLY A 453 -10.68 -2.01 21.81
CA GLY A 453 -9.91 -1.21 20.83
C GLY A 453 -10.73 -0.07 20.22
N HIS A 454 -11.99 -0.31 19.87
CA HIS A 454 -12.88 0.72 19.34
C HIS A 454 -13.18 1.81 20.38
N ARG A 455 -13.46 1.44 21.62
CA ARG A 455 -13.66 2.40 22.73
C ARG A 455 -12.44 3.29 22.96
N VAL A 456 -11.24 2.71 22.91
CA VAL A 456 -9.98 3.46 23.06
C VAL A 456 -9.83 4.51 21.95
N ILE A 457 -10.12 4.18 20.68
CA ILE A 457 -9.98 5.16 19.60
C ILE A 457 -11.04 6.26 19.67
N LEU A 458 -12.24 5.97 20.16
CA LEU A 458 -13.25 7.00 20.40
C LEU A 458 -12.83 7.96 21.52
N GLU A 459 -12.23 7.45 22.58
CA GLU A 459 -11.69 8.27 23.67
C GLU A 459 -10.49 9.13 23.18
N ALA A 460 -9.59 8.56 22.38
CA ALA A 460 -8.50 9.30 21.75
C ALA A 460 -9.02 10.43 20.83
N ARG A 461 -10.09 10.17 20.10
CA ARG A 461 -10.75 11.16 19.24
C ARG A 461 -11.29 12.34 20.04
N ARG A 462 -11.91 12.10 21.21
CA ARG A 462 -12.37 13.16 22.12
C ARG A 462 -11.23 14.05 22.61
N ARG A 463 -10.01 13.49 22.67
CA ARG A 463 -8.78 14.19 23.06
C ARG A 463 -8.02 14.81 21.89
N GLY A 464 -8.58 14.80 20.69
CA GLY A 464 -7.98 15.38 19.48
C GLY A 464 -6.92 14.51 18.82
N LEU A 465 -7.10 13.18 18.81
CA LEU A 465 -6.21 12.22 18.15
C LEU A 465 -7.02 11.22 17.32
N ILE A 466 -6.63 11.03 16.07
CA ILE A 466 -7.15 9.95 15.21
C ILE A 466 -6.14 8.81 15.19
N ILE A 467 -6.55 7.67 15.74
CA ILE A 467 -5.83 6.39 15.68
C ILE A 467 -6.79 5.27 15.28
N ARG A 468 -6.24 4.10 14.96
CA ARG A 468 -7.00 2.95 14.47
C ARG A 468 -6.76 1.71 15.34
N PRO A 469 -7.81 0.92 15.65
CA PRO A 469 -7.64 -0.41 16.24
C PRO A 469 -7.55 -1.47 15.12
N LEU A 470 -6.81 -2.52 15.39
CA LEU A 470 -6.88 -3.80 14.68
C LEU A 470 -7.28 -4.86 15.72
N GLY A 471 -8.59 -5.04 15.89
CA GLY A 471 -9.15 -5.78 17.02
C GLY A 471 -8.74 -5.13 18.35
N ASN A 472 -8.01 -5.89 19.16
CA ASN A 472 -7.49 -5.42 20.46
C ASN A 472 -6.10 -4.75 20.37
N VAL A 473 -5.57 -4.50 19.17
CA VAL A 473 -4.28 -3.82 18.98
C VAL A 473 -4.52 -2.37 18.57
N ILE A 474 -4.00 -1.44 19.35
CA ILE A 474 -3.97 -0.01 18.99
C ILE A 474 -2.75 0.24 18.12
N VAL A 475 -2.95 0.78 16.93
CA VAL A 475 -1.89 1.05 15.96
C VAL A 475 -1.52 2.53 15.97
N LEU A 476 -0.23 2.80 16.08
CA LEU A 476 0.37 4.11 15.87
C LEU A 476 1.27 4.03 14.63
N MET A 477 1.00 4.88 13.64
CA MET A 477 1.79 5.01 12.43
C MET A 477 1.56 6.41 11.85
N PRO A 478 2.05 7.46 12.53
CA PRO A 478 1.85 8.85 12.10
C PRO A 478 2.58 9.15 10.78
N PRO A 479 2.31 10.32 10.14
CA PRO A 479 3.14 10.82 9.05
C PRO A 479 4.61 10.93 9.45
N LEU A 480 5.55 10.70 8.51
CA LEU A 480 6.98 10.77 8.81
C LEU A 480 7.45 12.16 9.22
N ALA A 481 6.72 13.19 8.82
CA ALA A 481 7.01 14.60 9.15
C ALA A 481 6.60 14.99 10.59
N ILE A 482 6.12 14.06 11.41
CA ILE A 482 5.70 14.31 12.80
C ILE A 482 6.88 14.80 13.65
N SER A 483 6.65 15.82 14.49
CA SER A 483 7.69 16.35 15.40
C SER A 483 7.79 15.52 16.70
N ALA A 484 8.84 15.78 17.49
CA ALA A 484 9.02 15.14 18.79
C ALA A 484 7.88 15.50 19.78
N GLU A 485 7.45 16.76 19.79
CA GLU A 485 6.34 17.24 20.61
C GLU A 485 5.00 16.59 20.18
N GLU A 486 4.82 16.39 18.88
CA GLU A 486 3.64 15.68 18.36
C GLU A 486 3.68 14.19 18.72
N ILE A 487 4.85 13.55 18.75
CA ILE A 487 5.02 12.17 19.26
C ILE A 487 4.69 12.11 20.76
N ASP A 488 5.15 13.10 21.54
CA ASP A 488 4.81 13.16 22.97
C ASP A 488 3.29 13.24 23.16
N ARG A 489 2.64 14.12 22.41
CA ARG A 489 1.18 14.27 22.42
C ARG A 489 0.46 12.99 21.96
N LEU A 490 0.93 12.36 20.87
CA LEU A 490 0.41 11.09 20.35
C LEU A 490 0.44 10.00 21.43
N CYS A 491 1.60 9.79 22.04
CA CYS A 491 1.79 8.77 23.05
C CYS A 491 0.99 9.09 24.33
N GLN A 492 0.99 10.35 24.81
CA GLN A 492 0.26 10.74 26.00
C GLN A 492 -1.26 10.54 25.85
N ILE A 493 -1.84 11.01 24.72
CA ILE A 493 -3.28 10.84 24.46
C ILE A 493 -3.63 9.35 24.36
N THR A 494 -2.80 8.56 23.68
CA THR A 494 -3.02 7.12 23.53
C THR A 494 -2.98 6.41 24.89
N PHE A 495 -1.96 6.72 25.71
CA PHE A 495 -1.81 6.16 27.07
C PHE A 495 -3.03 6.48 27.93
N ASP A 496 -3.43 7.76 27.98
CA ASP A 496 -4.58 8.21 28.78
C ASP A 496 -5.89 7.60 28.28
N SER A 497 -6.03 7.40 26.97
CA SER A 497 -7.21 6.77 26.38
C SER A 497 -7.31 5.27 26.72
N ILE A 498 -6.18 4.55 26.70
CA ILE A 498 -6.14 3.15 27.14
C ILE A 498 -6.51 3.07 28.61
N ARG A 499 -5.86 3.88 29.48
CA ARG A 499 -6.14 3.91 30.91
C ARG A 499 -7.59 4.26 31.25
N ALA A 500 -8.18 5.21 30.53
CA ALA A 500 -9.58 5.61 30.74
C ALA A 500 -10.58 4.49 30.39
N VAL A 501 -10.25 3.64 29.42
CA VAL A 501 -11.12 2.56 28.94
C VAL A 501 -10.93 1.26 29.71
N THR A 502 -9.70 0.94 30.10
CA THR A 502 -9.35 -0.36 30.69
C THR A 502 -9.10 -0.30 32.21
N GLY A 503 -9.03 0.89 32.79
CA GLY A 503 -8.62 1.10 34.18
C GLY A 503 -7.11 1.30 34.33
N PRO A 504 -6.66 1.55 35.56
CA PRO A 504 -5.25 1.77 35.90
C PRO A 504 -4.37 0.54 35.74
#